data_574988ed88600f4e569ec46909b85194
#
_entry.id   574988ed88600f4e569ec46909b85194
#
_cell.length_a   1.000
_cell.length_b   1.000
_cell.length_c   1.000
_cell.angle_alpha   90.00
_cell.angle_beta   90.00
_cell.angle_gamma   90.00
#
_symmetry.space_group_name_H-M   'P 1'
#
loop_
_entity.id
_entity.type
_entity.pdbx_description
1 polymer ?
#
loop_
_entity_poly.entity_id
_entity_poly.type
_entity_poly.pdbx_seq_one_letter_code
_entity_poly.pdbx_strand_id
1 'polypeptide(L)'
;MLFADKKDLKEARKLLRQFIRKKKFLPKYVECKKFPKAIIENTNCYGYVFEFFMHEYDPKLFGFLGFTIGNYVPVKNQEKAKSLFKTDVTAMGRKIMETDSTIPTKGFKIALFLSNEKECDFHFMRMDNDGTWSEKDGYKGEIRKVVKASGEPALPDEINYENWTFQGYYWIL
;
A
#
# COMPACT_ATOMS: atom_id res chain seq x y z
N MET A 1 -7.00 10.23 -18.47
CA MET A 1 -7.15 10.02 -17.00
C MET A 1 -8.51 10.59 -16.63
N LEU A 2 -9.48 9.74 -16.29
CA LEU A 2 -10.81 10.18 -15.85
C LEU A 2 -10.69 10.51 -14.36
N PHE A 3 -10.74 11.78 -14.03
CA PHE A 3 -10.81 12.22 -12.63
C PHE A 3 -12.21 11.86 -12.10
N ALA A 4 -12.28 11.08 -11.05
CA ALA A 4 -13.50 10.86 -10.30
C ALA A 4 -14.03 12.23 -9.79
N ASP A 5 -15.32 12.46 -9.86
CA ASP A 5 -15.90 13.69 -9.33
C ASP A 5 -15.81 13.72 -7.78
N LYS A 6 -16.10 14.86 -7.16
CA LYS A 6 -16.06 15.01 -5.70
C LYS A 6 -17.03 14.07 -4.96
N LYS A 7 -18.12 13.67 -5.62
CA LYS A 7 -19.14 12.77 -5.06
C LYS A 7 -18.60 11.34 -5.02
N ASP A 8 -18.00 10.89 -6.12
CA ASP A 8 -17.39 9.57 -6.24
C ASP A 8 -16.25 9.38 -5.24
N LEU A 9 -15.41 10.41 -5.05
CA LEU A 9 -14.35 10.43 -4.04
C LEU A 9 -14.90 10.31 -2.62
N LYS A 10 -16.00 10.97 -2.32
CA LYS A 10 -16.64 10.89 -1.00
C LYS A 10 -17.19 9.50 -0.73
N GLU A 11 -17.77 8.86 -1.74
CA GLU A 11 -18.31 7.50 -1.64
C GLU A 11 -17.20 6.46 -1.53
N ALA A 12 -16.16 6.56 -2.35
CA ALA A 12 -14.96 5.74 -2.24
C ALA A 12 -14.34 5.80 -0.83
N ARG A 13 -14.15 7.01 -0.29
CA ARG A 13 -13.65 7.19 1.08
C ARG A 13 -14.56 6.57 2.14
N LYS A 14 -15.88 6.61 1.97
CA LYS A 14 -16.83 5.97 2.88
C LYS A 14 -16.69 4.46 2.85
N LEU A 15 -16.63 3.86 1.66
CA LEU A 15 -16.45 2.41 1.47
C LEU A 15 -15.11 1.95 2.04
N LEU A 16 -14.03 2.67 1.78
CA LEU A 16 -12.71 2.40 2.33
C LEU A 16 -12.71 2.41 3.85
N ARG A 17 -13.33 3.41 4.47
CA ARG A 17 -13.47 3.48 5.94
C ARG A 17 -14.23 2.28 6.50
N GLN A 18 -15.30 1.82 5.84
CA GLN A 18 -16.06 0.66 6.27
C GLN A 18 -15.24 -0.62 6.17
N PHE A 19 -14.48 -0.76 5.09
CA PHE A 19 -13.64 -1.91 4.85
C PHE A 19 -12.49 -2.02 5.86
N ILE A 20 -11.75 -0.94 6.08
CA ILE A 20 -10.62 -0.89 7.02
C ILE A 20 -11.07 -1.07 8.46
N ARG A 21 -12.23 -0.53 8.85
CA ARG A 21 -12.77 -0.72 10.22
C ARG A 21 -13.04 -2.17 10.59
N LYS A 22 -13.28 -3.04 9.61
CA LYS A 22 -13.54 -4.47 9.83
C LYS A 22 -12.25 -5.27 10.06
N LYS A 23 -11.08 -4.75 9.67
CA LYS A 23 -9.81 -5.47 9.77
C LYS A 23 -9.11 -5.19 11.10
N LYS A 24 -8.98 -6.22 11.91
CA LYS A 24 -8.41 -6.14 13.26
C LYS A 24 -6.98 -6.67 13.39
N PHE A 25 -6.42 -7.34 12.37
CA PHE A 25 -5.22 -8.15 12.49
C PHE A 25 -4.24 -7.98 11.33
N LEU A 26 -3.00 -8.41 11.58
CA LEU A 26 -1.96 -8.56 10.57
C LEU A 26 -2.47 -9.41 9.40
N PRO A 27 -2.29 -8.94 8.18
CA PRO A 27 -2.70 -9.68 7.00
C PRO A 27 -1.91 -10.97 6.86
N LYS A 28 -2.55 -12.02 6.36
CA LYS A 28 -1.89 -13.28 6.04
C LYS A 28 -1.36 -13.22 4.61
N TYR A 29 -0.14 -13.70 4.42
CA TYR A 29 0.39 -13.90 3.08
C TYR A 29 -0.46 -14.92 2.29
N VAL A 30 -0.78 -14.59 1.06
CA VAL A 30 -1.45 -15.48 0.12
C VAL A 30 -0.66 -15.48 -1.18
N GLU A 31 -0.28 -16.65 -1.65
CA GLU A 31 0.46 -16.81 -2.91
C GLU A 31 -0.31 -16.20 -4.10
N CYS A 32 0.41 -15.53 -5.00
CA CYS A 32 -0.16 -14.83 -6.16
C CYS A 32 -1.13 -15.71 -6.97
N LYS A 33 -0.76 -16.96 -7.21
CA LYS A 33 -1.59 -17.94 -7.97
C LYS A 33 -2.95 -18.26 -7.35
N LYS A 34 -3.17 -17.92 -6.06
CA LYS A 34 -4.44 -18.14 -5.36
C LYS A 34 -5.40 -16.96 -5.51
N PHE A 35 -4.94 -15.85 -6.09
CA PHE A 35 -5.81 -14.72 -6.41
C PHE A 35 -6.39 -14.84 -7.82
N PRO A 36 -7.65 -14.46 -8.03
CA PRO A 36 -8.18 -14.28 -9.37
C PRO A 36 -7.33 -13.30 -10.19
N LYS A 37 -7.15 -13.61 -11.48
CA LYS A 37 -6.35 -12.75 -12.39
C LYS A 37 -6.82 -11.29 -12.37
N ALA A 38 -8.14 -11.08 -12.35
CA ALA A 38 -8.73 -9.74 -12.30
C ALA A 38 -8.29 -8.93 -11.05
N ILE A 39 -8.06 -9.58 -9.90
CA ILE A 39 -7.52 -8.92 -8.71
C ILE A 39 -6.08 -8.48 -8.95
N ILE A 40 -5.25 -9.39 -9.45
CA ILE A 40 -3.84 -9.11 -9.70
C ILE A 40 -3.66 -7.94 -10.68
N GLU A 41 -4.44 -7.91 -11.75
CA GLU A 41 -4.33 -6.90 -12.81
C GLU A 41 -4.92 -5.53 -12.42
N ASN A 42 -5.75 -5.47 -11.38
CA ASN A 42 -6.43 -4.24 -10.95
C ASN A 42 -6.06 -3.75 -9.56
N THR A 43 -5.02 -4.33 -8.95
CA THR A 43 -4.52 -3.93 -7.63
C THR A 43 -3.06 -3.53 -7.73
N ASN A 44 -2.69 -2.35 -7.27
CA ASN A 44 -1.30 -1.92 -7.14
C ASN A 44 -0.73 -2.22 -5.73
N CYS A 45 0.52 -1.83 -5.47
CA CYS A 45 1.17 -2.01 -4.16
C CYS A 45 0.40 -1.34 -3.03
N TYR A 46 -0.18 -0.14 -3.25
CA TYR A 46 -0.98 0.56 -2.26
C TYR A 46 -2.28 -0.20 -1.94
N GLY A 47 -3.00 -0.65 -2.95
CA GLY A 47 -4.19 -1.48 -2.79
C GLY A 47 -3.87 -2.80 -2.07
N TYR A 48 -2.74 -3.41 -2.37
CA TYR A 48 -2.30 -4.65 -1.76
C TYR A 48 -2.06 -4.51 -0.24
N VAL A 49 -1.30 -3.50 0.19
CA VAL A 49 -0.95 -3.36 1.62
C VAL A 49 -2.17 -3.05 2.49
N PHE A 50 -3.18 -2.39 1.94
CA PHE A 50 -4.46 -2.17 2.61
C PHE A 50 -5.50 -3.25 2.32
N GLU A 51 -5.16 -4.27 1.50
CA GLU A 51 -6.06 -5.32 0.99
C GLU A 51 -7.30 -4.78 0.26
N PHE A 52 -7.14 -3.68 -0.44
CA PHE A 52 -8.16 -3.16 -1.36
C PHE A 52 -8.06 -3.90 -2.69
N PHE A 53 -8.78 -4.98 -2.81
CA PHE A 53 -8.83 -5.76 -4.04
C PHE A 53 -9.91 -5.17 -4.96
N MET A 54 -9.47 -4.49 -5.99
CA MET A 54 -10.30 -3.66 -6.87
C MET A 54 -11.44 -4.38 -7.59
N HIS A 55 -11.41 -5.73 -7.68
CA HIS A 55 -12.48 -6.48 -8.36
C HIS A 55 -13.83 -6.39 -7.64
N GLU A 56 -13.84 -6.08 -6.33
CA GLU A 56 -15.05 -5.93 -5.53
C GLU A 56 -15.69 -4.53 -5.67
N TYR A 57 -15.02 -3.62 -6.39
CA TYR A 57 -15.41 -2.21 -6.47
C TYR A 57 -15.38 -1.71 -7.92
N ASP A 58 -16.28 -0.79 -8.25
CA ASP A 58 -16.27 -0.13 -9.56
C ASP A 58 -14.90 0.57 -9.79
N PRO A 59 -14.13 0.19 -10.82
CA PRO A 59 -12.86 0.83 -11.13
C PRO A 59 -12.95 2.35 -11.32
N LYS A 60 -14.14 2.87 -11.69
CA LYS A 60 -14.38 4.31 -11.79
C LYS A 60 -14.38 5.03 -10.45
N LEU A 61 -14.71 4.32 -9.35
CA LEU A 61 -14.74 4.89 -8.00
C LEU A 61 -13.35 5.03 -7.40
N PHE A 62 -12.40 4.18 -7.77
CA PHE A 62 -11.11 4.09 -7.11
C PHE A 62 -9.95 4.60 -7.97
N GLY A 63 -10.15 4.75 -9.28
CA GLY A 63 -9.08 5.17 -10.16
C GLY A 63 -7.79 4.40 -9.87
N PHE A 64 -6.66 5.02 -10.07
CA PHE A 64 -5.39 4.51 -9.59
C PHE A 64 -5.26 4.85 -8.11
N LEU A 65 -5.29 3.83 -7.22
CA LEU A 65 -5.03 4.02 -5.80
C LEU A 65 -3.64 4.62 -5.62
N GLY A 66 -3.59 5.82 -5.16
CA GLY A 66 -2.41 6.57 -4.86
C GLY A 66 -2.67 7.50 -3.69
N PHE A 67 -1.73 8.37 -3.38
CA PHE A 67 -1.91 9.39 -2.37
C PHE A 67 -3.12 10.26 -2.71
N THR A 68 -3.96 10.53 -1.70
CA THR A 68 -5.33 11.03 -1.84
C THR A 68 -6.25 10.07 -2.58
N ILE A 69 -6.57 9.02 -1.89
CA ILE A 69 -7.46 7.89 -2.20
C ILE A 69 -8.36 8.16 -3.42
N GLY A 70 -8.06 7.46 -4.52
CA GLY A 70 -8.81 7.59 -5.78
C GLY A 70 -8.31 8.69 -6.73
N ASN A 71 -7.32 9.48 -6.35
CA ASN A 71 -6.62 10.41 -7.24
C ASN A 71 -5.13 10.21 -7.11
N TYR A 72 -4.49 9.68 -8.14
CA TYR A 72 -3.05 9.78 -8.26
C TYR A 72 -2.71 11.26 -8.45
N VAL A 73 -2.13 11.86 -7.43
CA VAL A 73 -1.60 13.22 -7.53
C VAL A 73 -0.10 13.08 -7.76
N PRO A 74 0.43 13.49 -8.93
CA PRO A 74 1.86 13.55 -9.14
C PRO A 74 2.50 14.40 -8.05
N VAL A 75 3.41 13.84 -7.30
CA VAL A 75 4.05 14.52 -6.17
C VAL A 75 5.48 14.87 -6.55
N LYS A 76 5.87 16.12 -6.36
CA LYS A 76 7.17 16.62 -6.81
C LYS A 76 8.31 16.36 -5.83
N ASN A 77 8.03 15.94 -4.60
CA ASN A 77 9.05 15.64 -3.61
C ASN A 77 8.57 14.63 -2.57
N GLN A 78 9.52 13.95 -1.96
CA GLN A 78 9.29 12.86 -1.02
C GLN A 78 8.59 13.32 0.27
N GLU A 79 8.87 14.51 0.79
CA GLU A 79 8.22 15.04 2.00
C GLU A 79 6.72 15.27 1.76
N LYS A 80 6.37 15.78 0.60
CA LYS A 80 4.96 15.95 0.21
C LYS A 80 4.28 14.60 0.06
N ALA A 81 4.95 13.61 -0.52
CA ALA A 81 4.44 12.24 -0.65
C ALA A 81 4.15 11.62 0.73
N LYS A 82 5.09 11.69 1.67
CA LYS A 82 4.88 11.21 3.05
C LYS A 82 3.72 11.92 3.75
N SER A 83 3.61 13.23 3.58
CA SER A 83 2.51 14.01 4.15
C SER A 83 1.14 13.58 3.58
N LEU A 84 1.05 13.36 2.28
CA LEU A 84 -0.18 12.89 1.63
C LEU A 84 -0.54 11.47 2.09
N PHE A 85 0.43 10.58 2.21
CA PHE A 85 0.22 9.24 2.72
C PHE A 85 -0.35 9.27 4.16
N LYS A 86 0.24 10.05 5.06
CA LYS A 86 -0.27 10.22 6.43
C LYS A 86 -1.70 10.79 6.44
N THR A 87 -1.99 11.73 5.54
CA THR A 87 -3.32 12.30 5.37
C THR A 87 -4.33 11.26 4.92
N ASP A 88 -3.97 10.40 3.98
CA ASP A 88 -4.82 9.33 3.50
C ASP A 88 -5.16 8.33 4.60
N VAL A 89 -4.16 7.86 5.34
CA VAL A 89 -4.36 6.92 6.46
C VAL A 89 -5.30 7.52 7.51
N THR A 90 -5.12 8.80 7.84
CA THR A 90 -6.00 9.52 8.76
C THR A 90 -7.42 9.65 8.19
N ALA A 91 -7.55 9.96 6.90
CA ALA A 91 -8.85 10.05 6.22
C ALA A 91 -9.58 8.70 6.17
N MET A 92 -8.85 7.59 6.20
CA MET A 92 -9.38 6.24 6.37
C MET A 92 -9.85 5.94 7.81
N GLY A 93 -9.67 6.87 8.74
CA GLY A 93 -10.04 6.71 10.16
C GLY A 93 -9.05 5.87 10.95
N ARG A 94 -7.80 5.77 10.49
CA ARG A 94 -6.71 5.06 11.14
C ARG A 94 -5.70 6.03 11.75
N LYS A 95 -5.00 5.55 12.78
CA LYS A 95 -3.80 6.21 13.28
C LYS A 95 -2.59 5.67 12.55
N ILE A 96 -1.63 6.53 12.30
CA ILE A 96 -0.35 6.18 11.69
C ILE A 96 0.79 6.67 12.59
N MET A 97 1.77 5.82 12.81
CA MET A 97 2.97 6.15 13.59
C MET A 97 4.19 5.59 12.87
N GLU A 98 5.27 6.34 12.84
CA GLU A 98 6.56 5.81 12.44
C GLU A 98 7.05 4.81 13.50
N THR A 99 7.70 3.74 13.07
CA THR A 99 8.11 2.62 13.92
C THR A 99 9.33 1.91 13.35
N ASP A 100 9.71 0.79 13.95
CA ASP A 100 10.73 -0.14 13.50
C ASP A 100 10.14 -1.38 12.80
N SER A 101 10.96 -2.40 12.53
CA SER A 101 10.56 -3.66 11.89
C SER A 101 9.91 -4.68 12.85
N THR A 102 9.74 -4.39 14.14
CA THR A 102 9.19 -5.34 15.11
C THR A 102 7.74 -5.72 14.82
N ILE A 103 7.34 -6.95 15.17
CA ILE A 103 5.97 -7.43 14.95
C ILE A 103 5.00 -6.68 15.88
N PRO A 104 3.96 -6.04 15.34
CA PRO A 104 3.00 -5.32 16.17
C PRO A 104 2.02 -6.26 16.86
N THR A 105 1.56 -5.87 18.05
CA THR A 105 0.54 -6.62 18.82
C THR A 105 -0.88 -6.36 18.32
N LYS A 106 -1.10 -5.30 17.55
CA LYS A 106 -2.39 -4.91 16.96
C LYS A 106 -2.14 -4.07 15.71
N GLY A 107 -3.15 -3.95 14.85
CA GLY A 107 -2.99 -3.25 13.59
C GLY A 107 -2.06 -4.00 12.63
N PHE A 108 -1.43 -3.29 11.73
CA PHE A 108 -0.48 -3.86 10.77
C PHE A 108 0.64 -2.87 10.44
N LYS A 109 1.73 -3.38 9.92
CA LYS A 109 2.88 -2.56 9.50
C LYS A 109 3.05 -2.56 7.99
N ILE A 110 3.47 -1.43 7.51
CA ILE A 110 3.88 -1.24 6.12
C ILE A 110 5.24 -0.55 6.07
N ALA A 111 5.94 -0.75 4.98
CA ALA A 111 7.16 -0.06 4.61
C ALA A 111 6.87 0.79 3.37
N LEU A 112 7.39 2.00 3.34
CA LEU A 112 7.25 2.93 2.23
C LEU A 112 8.60 3.18 1.57
N PHE A 113 8.60 3.10 0.25
CA PHE A 113 9.67 3.56 -0.62
C PHE A 113 9.15 4.67 -1.52
N LEU A 114 9.99 5.64 -1.79
CA LEU A 114 9.70 6.73 -2.72
C LEU A 114 10.80 6.83 -3.77
N SER A 115 10.40 7.04 -5.02
CA SER A 115 11.36 7.19 -6.09
C SER A 115 12.13 8.51 -5.97
N ASN A 116 13.35 8.51 -6.50
CA ASN A 116 14.21 9.70 -6.61
C ASN A 116 13.97 10.51 -7.90
N GLU A 117 12.93 10.15 -8.65
CA GLU A 117 12.58 10.80 -9.90
C GLU A 117 11.89 12.15 -9.69
N LYS A 118 11.84 12.96 -10.75
CA LYS A 118 11.20 14.29 -10.73
C LYS A 118 9.72 14.23 -10.35
N GLU A 119 9.01 13.19 -10.76
CA GLU A 119 7.68 12.85 -10.29
C GLU A 119 7.83 11.67 -9.34
N CYS A 120 7.66 11.95 -8.05
CA CYS A 120 7.85 10.96 -7.00
C CYS A 120 6.79 9.87 -7.08
N ASP A 121 7.19 8.67 -7.47
CA ASP A 121 6.38 7.48 -7.40
C ASP A 121 6.56 6.78 -6.04
N PHE A 122 5.69 5.85 -5.71
CA PHE A 122 5.69 5.15 -4.42
C PHE A 122 5.66 3.64 -4.60
N HIS A 123 6.29 2.95 -3.66
CA HIS A 123 6.16 1.51 -3.51
C HIS A 123 5.92 1.15 -2.04
N PHE A 124 5.04 0.18 -1.81
CA PHE A 124 4.67 -0.27 -0.48
C PHE A 124 4.87 -1.77 -0.31
N MET A 125 5.37 -2.13 0.87
CA MET A 125 5.40 -3.50 1.36
C MET A 125 4.58 -3.59 2.65
N ARG A 126 4.09 -4.78 2.97
CA ARG A 126 3.40 -5.02 4.24
C ARG A 126 4.05 -6.15 5.02
N MET A 127 3.97 -6.07 6.34
CA MET A 127 4.31 -7.19 7.21
C MET A 127 3.13 -8.15 7.28
N ASP A 128 3.38 -9.43 7.04
CA ASP A 128 2.43 -10.51 7.18
C ASP A 128 2.39 -11.02 8.63
N ASN A 129 1.38 -11.84 8.96
CA ASN A 129 1.16 -12.33 10.32
C ASN A 129 2.25 -13.28 10.85
N ASP A 130 3.11 -13.79 9.98
CA ASP A 130 4.29 -14.60 10.32
C ASP A 130 5.56 -13.77 10.54
N GLY A 131 5.44 -12.44 10.48
CA GLY A 131 6.55 -11.50 10.65
C GLY A 131 7.40 -11.28 9.39
N THR A 132 7.11 -12.00 8.31
CA THR A 132 7.78 -11.77 7.02
C THR A 132 7.12 -10.62 6.27
N TRP A 133 7.79 -10.14 5.23
CA TRP A 133 7.29 -9.06 4.40
C TRP A 133 6.86 -9.57 3.03
N SER A 134 5.87 -8.90 2.46
CA SER A 134 5.38 -9.17 1.11
C SER A 134 5.03 -7.88 0.38
N GLU A 135 5.06 -7.96 -0.94
CA GLU A 135 4.81 -6.83 -1.82
C GLU A 135 3.98 -7.24 -3.04
N LYS A 136 3.44 -6.25 -3.72
CA LYS A 136 2.90 -6.39 -5.06
C LYS A 136 3.56 -5.39 -5.98
N ASP A 137 4.16 -5.87 -7.03
CA ASP A 137 4.89 -5.05 -8.01
C ASP A 137 3.93 -4.38 -9.01
N GLY A 138 3.55 -3.13 -8.70
CA GLY A 138 2.64 -2.35 -9.54
C GLY A 138 1.31 -3.04 -9.84
N TYR A 139 0.68 -2.67 -10.97
CA TYR A 139 -0.62 -3.24 -11.38
C TYR A 139 -0.52 -4.63 -11.99
N LYS A 140 0.49 -4.87 -12.81
CA LYS A 140 0.64 -6.13 -13.56
C LYS A 140 1.59 -7.11 -12.90
N GLY A 141 2.32 -6.66 -11.90
CA GLY A 141 3.30 -7.48 -11.20
C GLY A 141 2.67 -8.48 -10.23
N GLU A 142 3.49 -9.39 -9.77
CA GLU A 142 3.08 -10.47 -8.88
C GLU A 142 3.07 -10.03 -7.41
N ILE A 143 2.31 -10.76 -6.60
CA ILE A 143 2.41 -10.74 -5.14
C ILE A 143 3.50 -11.73 -4.77
N ARG A 144 4.52 -11.27 -4.04
CA ARG A 144 5.66 -12.09 -3.66
C ARG A 144 6.14 -11.77 -2.24
N LYS A 145 6.87 -12.71 -1.64
CA LYS A 145 7.64 -12.48 -0.41
C LYS A 145 8.83 -11.60 -0.70
N VAL A 146 9.17 -10.76 0.24
CA VAL A 146 10.41 -9.96 0.22
C VAL A 146 11.55 -10.85 0.71
N VAL A 147 12.51 -11.13 -0.17
CA VAL A 147 13.60 -12.06 0.09
C VAL A 147 14.94 -11.48 -0.37
N LYS A 148 16.02 -11.91 0.28
CA LYS A 148 17.39 -11.66 -0.16
C LYS A 148 17.70 -12.45 -1.43
N ALA A 149 18.81 -12.15 -2.08
CA ALA A 149 19.30 -12.93 -3.22
C ALA A 149 19.55 -14.42 -2.86
N SER A 150 19.80 -14.73 -1.60
CA SER A 150 19.89 -16.10 -1.07
C SER A 150 18.55 -16.84 -1.00
N GLY A 151 17.41 -16.14 -1.14
CA GLY A 151 16.07 -16.69 -0.94
C GLY A 151 15.56 -16.61 0.51
N GLU A 152 16.37 -16.14 1.46
CA GLU A 152 15.95 -15.93 2.83
C GLU A 152 15.04 -14.70 2.97
N PRO A 153 14.10 -14.67 3.95
CA PRO A 153 13.31 -13.47 4.24
C PRO A 153 14.22 -12.25 4.46
N ALA A 154 13.82 -11.13 3.90
CA ALA A 154 14.51 -9.86 4.05
C ALA A 154 13.63 -8.82 4.75
N LEU A 155 14.25 -7.88 5.44
CA LEU A 155 13.59 -6.66 5.88
C LEU A 155 13.54 -5.66 4.72
N PRO A 156 12.50 -4.83 4.62
CA PRO A 156 12.42 -3.79 3.58
C PRO A 156 13.64 -2.87 3.50
N ASP A 157 14.21 -2.46 4.62
CA ASP A 157 15.40 -1.59 4.68
C ASP A 157 16.72 -2.30 4.28
N GLU A 158 16.70 -3.63 4.14
CA GLU A 158 17.81 -4.41 3.57
C GLU A 158 17.74 -4.49 2.04
N ILE A 159 16.61 -4.09 1.41
CA ILE A 159 16.41 -4.16 -0.03
C ILE A 159 16.91 -2.87 -0.69
N ASN A 160 17.84 -3.01 -1.60
CA ASN A 160 18.31 -1.91 -2.43
C ASN A 160 17.54 -1.91 -3.75
N TYR A 161 16.58 -1.03 -3.88
CA TYR A 161 15.94 -0.72 -5.16
C TYR A 161 16.68 0.43 -5.84
N GLU A 162 17.14 0.20 -7.04
CA GLU A 162 17.73 1.26 -7.87
C GLU A 162 16.72 2.41 -8.03
N ASN A 163 17.18 3.66 -7.79
CA ASN A 163 16.36 4.88 -7.85
C ASN A 163 15.22 5.01 -6.83
N TRP A 164 15.19 4.19 -5.79
CA TRP A 164 14.20 4.29 -4.72
C TRP A 164 14.87 4.50 -3.36
N THR A 165 14.24 5.29 -2.51
CA THR A 165 14.70 5.54 -1.15
C THR A 165 13.69 4.97 -0.15
N PHE A 166 14.16 4.13 0.75
CA PHE A 166 13.37 3.67 1.89
C PHE A 166 13.04 4.85 2.80
N GLN A 167 11.74 5.02 3.11
CA GLN A 167 11.22 6.15 3.89
C GLN A 167 10.85 5.79 5.33
N GLY A 168 10.90 4.51 5.67
CA GLY A 168 10.62 4.02 7.01
C GLY A 168 9.49 3.01 7.10
N TYR A 169 9.32 2.52 8.31
CA TYR A 169 8.23 1.66 8.72
C TYR A 169 7.10 2.47 9.34
N TYR A 170 5.88 2.10 9.04
CA TYR A 170 4.69 2.76 9.57
C TYR A 170 3.75 1.74 10.18
N TRP A 171 3.35 2.01 11.41
CA TRP A 171 2.36 1.23 12.12
C TRP A 171 0.99 1.85 11.92
N ILE A 172 0.05 1.05 11.41
CA ILE A 172 -1.32 1.44 11.10
C ILE A 172 -2.26 0.82 12.14
N LEU A 173 -2.98 1.67 12.88
CA LEU A 173 -3.85 1.30 14.01
C LEU A 173 -5.32 1.60 13.73
#